data_1a311ef1e436f45d35fa45548b189568
#
_entry.id   1a311ef1e436f45d35fa45548b189568
#
_cell.length_a   1.000
_cell.length_b   1.000
_cell.length_c   1.000
_cell.angle_alpha   90.00
_cell.angle_beta   90.00
_cell.angle_gamma   90.00
#
_symmetry.space_group_name_H-M   'P 1'
#
loop_
_entity.id
_entity.type
_entity.pdbx_description
1 polymer ?
#
loop_
_entity_poly.entity_id
_entity_poly.type
_entity_poly.pdbx_seq_one_letter_code
_entity_poly.pdbx_strand_id
1 'polypeptide(L)'
;MKTLIIVLLVLVLVPFVSPQTEQLPQEKRSAIVDNLTVGIKSTNYGLRTGSANVLFDLINESYLQSEDASKSMIPLLTMLENGQTDEERIAAAVALFKLGNSIGIYRLRGVAIFDDNERVSKICKNLYYSFHKLNGTEYLIDF
;
A
#
# COMPACT_ATOMS: atom_id res chain seq x y z
N MET A 1 -5.26 -21.25 58.40
CA MET A 1 -4.97 -21.58 56.98
C MET A 1 -6.04 -21.09 55.99
N LYS A 2 -6.86 -20.09 56.30
CA LYS A 2 -7.89 -19.60 55.37
C LYS A 2 -7.64 -18.17 54.82
N THR A 3 -6.57 -17.53 55.23
CA THR A 3 -6.22 -16.15 54.85
C THR A 3 -5.15 -16.04 53.75
N LEU A 4 -4.56 -17.18 53.32
CA LEU A 4 -3.48 -17.17 52.33
C LEU A 4 -3.97 -17.32 50.86
N ILE A 5 -5.25 -17.61 50.64
CA ILE A 5 -5.79 -17.87 49.28
C ILE A 5 -6.32 -16.59 48.60
N ILE A 6 -6.59 -15.54 49.40
CA ILE A 6 -7.21 -14.30 48.87
C ILE A 6 -6.18 -13.36 48.21
N VAL A 7 -4.89 -13.49 48.50
CA VAL A 7 -3.84 -12.61 47.95
C VAL A 7 -3.41 -13.01 46.55
N LEU A 8 -3.67 -14.26 46.12
CA LEU A 8 -3.22 -14.78 44.81
C LEU A 8 -4.18 -14.49 43.65
N LEU A 9 -5.38 -13.94 43.92
CA LEU A 9 -6.41 -13.73 42.90
C LEU A 9 -6.48 -12.28 42.36
N VAL A 10 -5.70 -11.36 42.88
CA VAL A 10 -5.73 -9.93 42.48
C VAL A 10 -4.69 -9.58 41.40
N LEU A 11 -3.83 -10.53 41.05
CA LEU A 11 -2.67 -10.26 40.17
C LEU A 11 -2.88 -10.56 38.68
N VAL A 12 -4.13 -10.81 38.23
CA VAL A 12 -4.41 -11.25 36.83
C VAL A 12 -5.27 -10.26 36.02
N LEU A 13 -5.58 -9.08 36.54
CA LEU A 13 -6.32 -8.05 35.80
C LEU A 13 -5.50 -6.79 35.58
N VAL A 14 -4.28 -6.95 35.05
CA VAL A 14 -3.67 -5.83 34.31
C VAL A 14 -4.28 -5.89 32.91
N PRO A 15 -5.15 -4.93 32.51
CA PRO A 15 -5.57 -4.86 31.13
C PRO A 15 -4.29 -4.69 30.30
N PHE A 16 -4.05 -5.62 29.39
CA PHE A 16 -3.02 -5.50 28.35
C PHE A 16 -3.49 -4.35 27.46
N VAL A 17 -3.11 -3.13 27.83
CA VAL A 17 -3.31 -1.95 26.99
C VAL A 17 -2.33 -2.12 25.83
N SER A 18 -2.81 -2.73 24.75
CA SER A 18 -2.11 -2.69 23.48
C SER A 18 -1.88 -1.22 23.15
N PRO A 19 -0.65 -0.80 22.76
CA PRO A 19 -0.45 0.55 22.29
C PRO A 19 -1.34 0.72 21.05
N GLN A 20 -2.47 1.40 21.21
CA GLN A 20 -3.26 1.86 20.08
C GLN A 20 -2.38 2.89 19.39
N THR A 21 -1.87 2.55 18.20
CA THR A 21 -1.27 3.53 17.32
C THR A 21 -2.36 4.57 17.07
N GLU A 22 -2.18 5.77 17.63
CA GLU A 22 -3.15 6.84 17.53
C GLU A 22 -3.32 7.19 16.07
N GLN A 23 -4.44 6.77 15.48
CA GLN A 23 -4.71 7.01 14.06
C GLN A 23 -4.81 8.52 13.82
N LEU A 24 -4.12 9.00 12.81
CA LEU A 24 -4.20 10.39 12.39
C LEU A 24 -5.66 10.78 12.14
N PRO A 25 -6.11 11.98 12.56
CA PRO A 25 -7.43 12.49 12.22
C PRO A 25 -7.68 12.46 10.71
N GLN A 26 -8.92 12.17 10.31
CA GLN A 26 -9.29 12.03 8.89
C GLN A 26 -8.90 13.24 8.05
N GLU A 27 -9.05 14.46 8.59
CA GLU A 27 -8.66 15.69 7.90
C GLU A 27 -7.16 15.70 7.57
N LYS A 28 -6.32 15.31 8.53
CA LYS A 28 -4.87 15.21 8.32
C LYS A 28 -4.51 14.14 7.28
N ARG A 29 -5.16 12.97 7.36
CA ARG A 29 -4.96 11.90 6.36
C ARG A 29 -5.33 12.39 4.96
N SER A 30 -6.47 13.06 4.81
CA SER A 30 -6.90 13.63 3.53
C SER A 30 -5.89 14.65 3.00
N ALA A 31 -5.41 15.59 3.83
CA ALA A 31 -4.43 16.59 3.43
C ALA A 31 -3.10 15.96 2.99
N ILE A 32 -2.63 14.93 3.69
CA ILE A 32 -1.42 14.17 3.31
C ILE A 32 -1.61 13.54 1.92
N VAL A 33 -2.72 12.85 1.69
CA VAL A 33 -2.97 12.20 0.39
C VAL A 33 -3.15 13.23 -0.72
N ASP A 34 -3.76 14.39 -0.46
CA ASP A 34 -3.86 15.48 -1.44
C ASP A 34 -2.48 15.95 -1.90
N ASN A 35 -1.58 16.21 -0.94
CA ASN A 35 -0.22 16.64 -1.22
C ASN A 35 0.57 15.58 -1.99
N LEU A 36 0.47 14.31 -1.60
CA LEU A 36 1.13 13.20 -2.31
C LEU A 36 0.56 13.04 -3.73
N THR A 37 -0.75 13.19 -3.91
CA THR A 37 -1.39 13.12 -5.23
C THR A 37 -0.91 14.25 -6.14
N VAL A 38 -0.71 15.45 -5.61
CA VAL A 38 -0.08 16.57 -6.34
C VAL A 38 1.35 16.21 -6.73
N GLY A 39 2.13 15.65 -5.80
CA GLY A 39 3.50 15.20 -6.06
C GLY A 39 3.57 14.14 -7.16
N ILE A 40 2.68 13.13 -7.16
CA ILE A 40 2.59 12.08 -8.18
C ILE A 40 2.28 12.68 -9.58
N LYS A 41 1.54 13.79 -9.64
CA LYS A 41 1.22 14.50 -10.89
C LYS A 41 2.28 15.49 -11.34
N SER A 42 3.33 15.72 -10.55
CA SER A 42 4.37 16.71 -10.84
C SER A 42 5.09 16.40 -12.16
N THR A 43 5.61 17.42 -12.81
CA THR A 43 6.55 17.27 -13.94
C THR A 43 7.96 16.86 -13.48
N ASN A 44 8.27 17.01 -12.19
CA ASN A 44 9.54 16.59 -11.61
C ASN A 44 9.52 15.09 -11.32
N TYR A 45 10.38 14.35 -12.00
CA TYR A 45 10.55 12.91 -11.87
C TYR A 45 10.81 12.46 -10.42
N GLY A 46 11.75 13.09 -9.73
CA GLY A 46 12.08 12.74 -8.34
C GLY A 46 10.91 12.95 -7.38
N LEU A 47 10.12 14.00 -7.61
CA LEU A 47 8.94 14.26 -6.80
C LEU A 47 7.83 13.25 -7.07
N ARG A 48 7.61 12.85 -8.33
CA ARG A 48 6.65 11.77 -8.66
C ARG A 48 7.01 10.48 -7.96
N THR A 49 8.24 10.02 -8.16
CA THR A 49 8.74 8.75 -7.60
C THR A 49 8.73 8.78 -6.08
N GLY A 50 9.23 9.87 -5.48
CA GLY A 50 9.24 10.04 -4.02
C GLY A 50 7.84 10.04 -3.42
N SER A 51 6.89 10.74 -4.04
CA SER A 51 5.50 10.77 -3.55
C SER A 51 4.80 9.42 -3.63
N ALA A 52 5.04 8.63 -4.69
CA ALA A 52 4.51 7.28 -4.80
C ALA A 52 5.09 6.34 -3.72
N ASN A 53 6.40 6.43 -3.45
CA ASN A 53 7.05 5.64 -2.41
C ASN A 53 6.54 6.02 -1.01
N VAL A 54 6.43 7.32 -0.70
CA VAL A 54 5.88 7.77 0.59
C VAL A 54 4.44 7.31 0.77
N LEU A 55 3.62 7.35 -0.29
CA LEU A 55 2.26 6.84 -0.23
C LEU A 55 2.23 5.35 0.12
N PHE A 56 3.07 4.55 -0.54
CA PHE A 56 3.24 3.13 -0.21
C PHE A 56 3.63 2.94 1.26
N ASP A 57 4.64 3.64 1.74
CA ASP A 57 5.16 3.51 3.10
C ASP A 57 4.07 3.84 4.14
N LEU A 58 3.33 4.94 3.96
CA LEU A 58 2.28 5.35 4.88
C LEU A 58 1.13 4.35 4.96
N ILE A 59 0.77 3.70 3.85
CA ILE A 59 -0.23 2.64 3.86
C ILE A 59 0.37 1.36 4.47
N ASN A 60 1.62 1.04 4.15
CA ASN A 60 2.30 -0.14 4.67
C ASN A 60 2.48 -0.10 6.19
N GLU A 61 2.74 1.05 6.75
CA GLU A 61 2.89 1.28 8.18
C GLU A 61 1.56 1.58 8.90
N SER A 62 0.45 1.50 8.17
CA SER A 62 -0.92 1.71 8.70
C SER A 62 -1.22 3.15 9.19
N TYR A 63 -0.45 4.14 8.77
CA TYR A 63 -0.78 5.56 8.98
C TYR A 63 -1.92 6.04 8.09
N LEU A 64 -2.06 5.44 6.90
CA LEU A 64 -3.17 5.63 5.97
C LEU A 64 -3.86 4.31 5.69
N GLN A 65 -5.18 4.35 5.48
CA GLN A 65 -5.92 3.23 4.91
C GLN A 65 -5.90 3.32 3.38
N SER A 66 -6.05 2.18 2.70
CA SER A 66 -6.10 2.15 1.22
C SER A 66 -7.23 3.03 0.67
N GLU A 67 -8.35 3.10 1.38
CA GLU A 67 -9.52 3.91 1.02
C GLU A 67 -9.20 5.41 1.04
N ASP A 68 -8.41 5.89 2.02
CA ASP A 68 -7.98 7.29 2.10
C ASP A 68 -7.22 7.69 0.84
N ALA A 69 -6.43 6.77 0.29
CA ALA A 69 -5.54 7.00 -0.84
C ALA A 69 -6.16 6.74 -2.23
N SER A 70 -7.46 6.40 -2.28
CA SER A 70 -8.16 6.02 -3.54
C SER A 70 -8.05 7.07 -4.65
N LYS A 71 -8.00 8.37 -4.31
CA LYS A 71 -7.83 9.47 -5.28
C LYS A 71 -6.47 9.49 -5.99
N SER A 72 -5.45 8.83 -5.43
CA SER A 72 -4.14 8.68 -6.05
C SER A 72 -4.11 7.58 -7.11
N MET A 73 -5.13 6.74 -7.20
CA MET A 73 -5.16 5.58 -8.10
C MET A 73 -4.95 5.97 -9.56
N ILE A 74 -5.73 6.92 -10.09
CA ILE A 74 -5.62 7.34 -11.50
C ILE A 74 -4.25 7.95 -11.82
N PRO A 75 -3.70 8.88 -11.01
CA PRO A 75 -2.32 9.34 -11.20
C PRO A 75 -1.28 8.23 -11.19
N LEU A 76 -1.40 7.25 -10.31
CA LEU A 76 -0.50 6.10 -10.26
C LEU A 76 -0.63 5.20 -11.49
N LEU A 77 -1.83 4.96 -12.00
CA LEU A 77 -2.04 4.23 -13.25
C LEU A 77 -1.36 4.95 -14.43
N THR A 78 -1.53 6.27 -14.53
CA THR A 78 -0.86 7.08 -15.54
C THR A 78 0.66 6.99 -15.41
N MET A 79 1.19 7.04 -14.20
CA MET A 79 2.62 6.93 -13.91
C MET A 79 3.17 5.52 -14.23
N LEU A 80 2.41 4.45 -13.99
CA LEU A 80 2.78 3.08 -14.37
C LEU A 80 2.87 2.93 -15.89
N GLU A 81 1.93 3.49 -16.63
CA GLU A 81 1.83 3.35 -18.08
C GLU A 81 2.81 4.26 -18.82
N ASN A 82 2.96 5.50 -18.38
CA ASN A 82 3.63 6.56 -19.12
C ASN A 82 4.89 7.10 -18.42
N GLY A 83 5.33 6.50 -17.32
CA GLY A 83 6.54 6.89 -16.62
C GLY A 83 7.77 6.79 -17.52
N GLN A 84 8.66 7.78 -17.42
CA GLN A 84 9.83 7.90 -18.30
C GLN A 84 10.97 6.97 -17.91
N THR A 85 10.97 6.47 -16.68
CA THR A 85 12.01 5.57 -16.15
C THR A 85 11.38 4.33 -15.52
N ASP A 86 12.17 3.26 -15.45
CA ASP A 86 11.77 2.02 -14.77
C ASP A 86 11.43 2.28 -13.30
N GLU A 87 12.25 3.08 -12.63
CA GLU A 87 12.08 3.42 -11.22
C GLU A 87 10.74 4.11 -10.97
N GLU A 88 10.35 5.03 -11.84
CA GLU A 88 9.06 5.70 -11.77
C GLU A 88 7.91 4.73 -11.94
N ARG A 89 7.97 3.89 -12.96
CA ARG A 89 6.95 2.88 -13.26
C ARG A 89 6.84 1.83 -12.15
N ILE A 90 7.99 1.41 -11.60
CA ILE A 90 8.04 0.45 -10.49
C ILE A 90 7.46 1.06 -9.20
N ALA A 91 7.79 2.32 -8.87
CA ALA A 91 7.21 3.01 -7.72
C ALA A 91 5.69 3.07 -7.81
N ALA A 92 5.15 3.38 -9.00
CA ALA A 92 3.71 3.36 -9.24
C ALA A 92 3.11 1.95 -9.08
N ALA A 93 3.77 0.91 -9.62
CA ALA A 93 3.32 -0.48 -9.49
C ALA A 93 3.23 -0.93 -8.03
N VAL A 94 4.24 -0.62 -7.22
CA VAL A 94 4.30 -0.97 -5.80
C VAL A 94 3.22 -0.24 -5.00
N ALA A 95 2.99 1.06 -5.28
CA ALA A 95 1.92 1.83 -4.64
C ALA A 95 0.53 1.29 -5.02
N LEU A 96 0.29 0.95 -6.29
CA LEU A 96 -0.97 0.33 -6.75
C LEU A 96 -1.22 -1.03 -6.11
N PHE A 97 -0.18 -1.86 -5.97
CA PHE A 97 -0.26 -3.13 -5.25
C PHE A 97 -0.71 -2.92 -3.81
N LYS A 98 -0.14 -1.93 -3.12
CA LYS A 98 -0.47 -1.67 -1.73
C LYS A 98 -1.86 -1.06 -1.54
N LEU A 99 -2.34 -0.26 -2.50
CA LEU A 99 -3.72 0.19 -2.56
C LEU A 99 -4.72 -0.99 -2.65
N GLY A 100 -4.32 -2.09 -3.28
CA GLY A 100 -5.13 -3.30 -3.37
C GLY A 100 -6.44 -3.15 -4.16
N ASN A 101 -6.62 -2.06 -4.90
CA ASN A 101 -7.80 -1.85 -5.72
C ASN A 101 -7.80 -2.78 -6.94
N SER A 102 -8.94 -3.40 -7.23
CA SER A 102 -9.07 -4.38 -8.32
C SER A 102 -8.63 -3.85 -9.68
N ILE A 103 -8.89 -2.57 -9.99
CA ILE A 103 -8.45 -1.93 -11.24
C ILE A 103 -6.93 -1.83 -11.30
N GLY A 104 -6.30 -1.41 -10.19
CA GLY A 104 -4.83 -1.34 -10.07
C GLY A 104 -4.20 -2.72 -10.25
N ILE A 105 -4.72 -3.74 -9.57
CA ILE A 105 -4.22 -5.13 -9.67
C ILE A 105 -4.41 -5.69 -11.08
N TYR A 106 -5.56 -5.43 -11.70
CA TYR A 106 -5.80 -5.83 -13.10
C TYR A 106 -4.81 -5.15 -14.07
N ARG A 107 -4.45 -3.88 -13.81
CA ARG A 107 -3.48 -3.16 -14.64
C ARG A 107 -2.05 -3.71 -14.45
N LEU A 108 -1.66 -4.10 -13.22
CA LEU A 108 -0.38 -4.80 -12.98
C LEU A 108 -0.28 -6.07 -13.83
N ARG A 109 -1.36 -6.85 -13.91
CA ARG A 109 -1.41 -8.02 -14.79
C ARG A 109 -1.22 -7.66 -16.26
N GLY A 110 -1.89 -6.61 -16.74
CA GLY A 110 -1.74 -6.15 -18.12
C GLY A 110 -0.29 -5.77 -18.45
N VAL A 111 0.37 -5.01 -17.58
CA VAL A 111 1.80 -4.67 -17.72
C VAL A 111 2.69 -5.92 -17.67
N ALA A 112 2.40 -6.86 -16.79
CA ALA A 112 3.15 -8.11 -16.68
C ALA A 112 3.12 -8.96 -17.96
N ILE A 113 2.05 -8.86 -18.76
CA ILE A 113 1.88 -9.66 -19.99
C ILE A 113 2.38 -8.92 -21.23
N PHE A 114 2.13 -7.62 -21.32
CA PHE A 114 2.22 -6.88 -22.58
C PHE A 114 3.31 -5.80 -22.60
N ASP A 115 4.03 -5.59 -21.50
CA ASP A 115 5.05 -4.55 -21.44
C ASP A 115 6.37 -5.02 -22.02
N ASP A 116 6.93 -4.22 -22.94
CA ASP A 116 8.22 -4.51 -23.58
C ASP A 116 9.41 -4.37 -22.61
N ASN A 117 9.24 -3.67 -21.50
CA ASN A 117 10.28 -3.53 -20.50
C ASN A 117 10.28 -4.74 -19.54
N GLU A 118 11.25 -5.62 -19.73
CA GLU A 118 11.36 -6.88 -18.99
C GLU A 118 11.43 -6.67 -17.46
N ARG A 119 12.13 -5.62 -16.99
CA ARG A 119 12.26 -5.33 -15.56
C ARG A 119 10.92 -4.93 -14.95
N VAL A 120 10.20 -4.03 -15.61
CA VAL A 120 8.88 -3.56 -15.17
C VAL A 120 7.86 -4.69 -15.22
N SER A 121 7.82 -5.42 -16.34
CA SER A 121 6.96 -6.60 -16.54
C SER A 121 7.16 -7.64 -15.43
N LYS A 122 8.41 -8.03 -15.14
CA LYS A 122 8.75 -9.01 -14.10
C LYS A 122 8.30 -8.57 -12.71
N ILE A 123 8.48 -7.29 -12.38
CA ILE A 123 8.04 -6.76 -11.08
C ILE A 123 6.52 -6.75 -10.99
N CYS A 124 5.81 -6.29 -12.01
CA CYS A 124 4.35 -6.31 -12.05
C CYS A 124 3.79 -7.73 -11.94
N LYS A 125 4.42 -8.72 -12.59
CA LYS A 125 4.10 -10.15 -12.44
C LYS A 125 4.22 -10.62 -11.00
N ASN A 126 5.34 -10.32 -10.33
CA ASN A 126 5.57 -10.70 -8.95
C ASN A 126 4.55 -10.04 -7.98
N LEU A 127 4.24 -8.77 -8.19
CA LEU A 127 3.23 -8.06 -7.40
C LEU A 127 1.84 -8.66 -7.58
N TYR A 128 1.46 -8.98 -8.81
CA TYR A 128 0.18 -9.62 -9.12
C TYR A 128 0.05 -10.98 -8.40
N TYR A 129 1.05 -11.86 -8.50
CA TYR A 129 1.04 -13.14 -7.78
C TYR A 129 1.02 -12.97 -6.26
N SER A 130 1.80 -12.02 -5.74
CA SER A 130 1.83 -11.74 -4.31
C SER A 130 0.47 -11.29 -3.79
N PHE A 131 -0.24 -10.46 -4.54
CA PHE A 131 -1.58 -10.02 -4.17
C PHE A 131 -2.55 -11.19 -4.04
N HIS A 132 -2.60 -12.06 -5.03
CA HIS A 132 -3.49 -13.22 -5.01
C HIS A 132 -3.13 -14.21 -3.91
N LYS A 133 -1.84 -14.46 -3.69
CA LYS A 133 -1.36 -15.33 -2.60
C LYS A 133 -1.77 -14.78 -1.22
N LEU A 134 -1.63 -13.48 -0.99
CA LEU A 134 -1.98 -12.84 0.28
C LEU A 134 -3.50 -12.85 0.53
N ASN A 135 -4.31 -12.77 -0.52
CA ASN A 135 -5.77 -12.74 -0.42
C ASN A 135 -6.42 -14.12 -0.58
N GLY A 136 -5.65 -15.19 -0.75
CA GLY A 136 -6.17 -16.55 -0.93
C GLY A 136 -7.05 -16.71 -2.17
N THR A 137 -6.80 -15.91 -3.22
CA THR A 137 -7.55 -15.92 -4.48
C THR A 137 -6.80 -16.71 -5.54
N GLU A 138 -7.54 -17.39 -6.44
CA GLU A 138 -6.93 -18.09 -7.56
C GLU A 138 -6.36 -17.10 -8.60
N TYR A 139 -5.27 -17.51 -9.24
CA TYR A 139 -4.73 -16.78 -10.39
C TYR A 139 -5.64 -16.96 -11.60
N LEU A 140 -5.99 -15.86 -12.26
CA LEU A 140 -6.84 -15.93 -13.43
C LEU A 140 -6.11 -16.46 -14.68
N ILE A 141 -4.77 -16.53 -14.67
CA ILE A 141 -3.95 -17.02 -15.81
C ILE A 141 -2.56 -17.42 -15.30
N ASP A 142 -2.04 -18.54 -15.82
CA ASP A 142 -0.62 -18.86 -15.84
C ASP A 142 0.06 -17.98 -16.91
N PHE A 143 1.14 -17.30 -16.51
CA PHE A 143 1.94 -16.47 -17.43
C PHE A 143 2.97 -17.31 -18.17
#